data_99a8e0ba5ae1717494d5d6f6c61c372c
#
_entry.id   99a8e0ba5ae1717494d5d6f6c61c372c
#
_cell.length_a   1.000
_cell.length_b   1.000
_cell.length_c   1.000
_cell.angle_alpha   90.00
_cell.angle_beta   90.00
_cell.angle_gamma   90.00
#
_symmetry.space_group_name_H-M   'P 1'
#
loop_
_entity.id
_entity.type
_entity.pdbx_description
1 polymer ?
#
loop_
_entity_poly.entity_id
_entity_poly.type
_entity_poly.pdbx_seq_one_letter_code
_entity_poly.pdbx_strand_id
1 'polypeptide(L)'
;MYLNSEGDVQRSLDRVLVGDGCSAESVVSTYWSSLREAGTRAHPPVAMLHIDPARPRDAQNHSLDEMEPDIKSVLKGWSSHLQTGPKGPAILLDLSPRLDSVQRAMIDGILETTFPGASWTWEWLSRGGGRVDRLSVWVGSLSSDSPNRCIRVGRKRVISSIEGRGSGANSTSFGSLMEIPRGAYLTIVDPVLIESGLQSSW
;
A
#
# COMPACT_ATOMS: atom_id res chain seq x y z
N MET A 1 -2.66 -18.95 -1.05
CA MET A 1 -3.99 -19.11 -0.43
C MET A 1 -4.79 -20.06 -1.30
N TYR A 2 -5.10 -21.23 -0.81
CA TYR A 2 -5.88 -22.21 -1.57
C TYR A 2 -7.35 -22.02 -1.21
N LEU A 3 -8.14 -21.59 -2.18
CA LEU A 3 -9.59 -21.61 -2.04
C LEU A 3 -10.09 -22.98 -2.48
N ASN A 4 -10.55 -23.76 -1.53
CA ASN A 4 -11.30 -24.97 -1.84
C ASN A 4 -12.68 -24.54 -2.31
N SER A 5 -12.93 -24.60 -3.60
CA SER A 5 -14.26 -24.45 -4.16
C SER A 5 -14.88 -25.82 -4.38
N GLU A 6 -16.08 -26.01 -3.88
CA GLU A 6 -16.91 -27.17 -4.18
C GLU A 6 -17.50 -27.01 -5.57
N GLY A 7 -16.86 -27.55 -6.58
CA GLY A 7 -17.38 -27.59 -7.95
C GLY A 7 -16.29 -27.70 -9.00
N ASP A 8 -16.39 -28.65 -9.89
CA ASP A 8 -15.36 -28.94 -10.91
C ASP A 8 -15.11 -27.79 -11.91
N VAL A 9 -16.12 -26.94 -12.13
CA VAL A 9 -16.00 -25.78 -13.04
C VAL A 9 -15.15 -24.66 -12.41
N GLN A 10 -15.29 -24.43 -11.11
CA GLN A 10 -14.55 -23.39 -10.40
C GLN A 10 -13.07 -23.76 -10.27
N ARG A 11 -12.74 -25.03 -10.04
CA ARG A 11 -11.35 -25.50 -9.94
C ARG A 11 -10.54 -25.29 -11.23
N SER A 12 -11.18 -25.26 -12.38
CA SER A 12 -10.50 -25.04 -13.65
C SER A 12 -10.07 -23.58 -13.86
N LEU A 13 -10.64 -22.63 -13.10
CA LEU A 13 -10.35 -21.21 -13.17
C LEU A 13 -9.34 -20.74 -12.11
N ASP A 14 -9.19 -21.50 -11.00
CA ASP A 14 -8.25 -21.19 -9.93
C ASP A 14 -6.84 -21.62 -10.35
N ARG A 15 -6.10 -20.69 -10.95
CA ARG A 15 -4.74 -20.96 -11.45
C ARG A 15 -3.73 -20.01 -10.82
N VAL A 16 -2.59 -20.57 -10.45
CA VAL A 16 -1.39 -19.81 -10.11
C VAL A 16 -0.47 -19.84 -11.33
N LEU A 17 -0.21 -18.68 -11.89
CA LEU A 17 0.73 -18.50 -12.98
C LEU A 17 1.99 -17.82 -12.46
N VAL A 18 3.12 -18.20 -13.01
CA VAL A 18 4.42 -17.58 -12.74
C VAL A 18 4.84 -16.83 -14.00
N GLY A 19 5.24 -15.58 -13.82
CA GLY A 19 5.71 -14.73 -14.91
C GLY A 19 6.47 -13.53 -14.39
N ASP A 20 7.07 -12.78 -15.30
CA ASP A 20 7.73 -11.51 -14.96
C ASP A 20 6.67 -10.42 -14.74
N GLY A 21 6.50 -9.98 -13.49
CA GLY A 21 5.56 -8.93 -13.11
C GLY A 21 5.82 -7.57 -13.77
N CYS A 22 7.02 -7.34 -14.30
CA CYS A 22 7.35 -6.15 -15.09
C CYS A 22 6.77 -6.20 -16.51
N SER A 23 6.43 -7.40 -16.99
CA SER A 23 5.94 -7.65 -18.35
C SER A 23 4.45 -7.93 -18.33
N ALA A 24 3.62 -6.92 -17.99
CA ALA A 24 2.17 -7.06 -17.84
C ALA A 24 1.51 -7.73 -19.05
N GLU A 25 1.82 -7.29 -20.27
CA GLU A 25 1.27 -7.84 -21.51
C GLU A 25 1.54 -9.34 -21.65
N SER A 26 2.77 -9.79 -21.35
CA SER A 26 3.14 -11.21 -21.41
C SER A 26 2.38 -12.04 -20.38
N VAL A 27 2.29 -11.56 -19.15
CA VAL A 27 1.57 -12.25 -18.07
C VAL A 27 0.07 -12.35 -18.39
N VAL A 28 -0.54 -11.24 -18.80
CA VAL A 28 -1.96 -11.18 -19.17
C VAL A 28 -2.25 -12.07 -20.38
N SER A 29 -1.40 -12.05 -21.41
CA SER A 29 -1.53 -12.91 -22.58
C SER A 29 -1.47 -14.39 -22.22
N THR A 30 -0.52 -14.78 -21.36
CA THR A 30 -0.40 -16.16 -20.86
C THR A 30 -1.65 -16.57 -20.07
N TYR A 31 -2.15 -15.70 -19.20
CA TYR A 31 -3.37 -15.94 -18.43
C TYR A 31 -4.58 -16.11 -19.35
N TRP A 32 -4.77 -15.25 -20.34
CA TRP A 32 -5.88 -15.33 -21.29
C TRP A 32 -5.83 -16.59 -22.16
N SER A 33 -4.64 -17.00 -22.60
CA SER A 33 -4.48 -18.26 -23.33
C SER A 33 -4.97 -19.44 -22.49
N SER A 34 -4.59 -19.46 -21.22
CA SER A 34 -5.02 -20.48 -20.27
C SER A 34 -6.54 -20.48 -20.02
N LEU A 35 -7.17 -19.31 -20.00
CA LEU A 35 -8.64 -19.19 -19.86
C LEU A 35 -9.38 -19.66 -21.10
N ARG A 36 -8.87 -19.38 -22.32
CA ARG A 36 -9.44 -19.86 -23.59
C ARG A 36 -9.43 -21.37 -23.67
N GLU A 37 -8.35 -22.01 -23.26
CA GLU A 37 -8.25 -23.46 -23.16
C GLU A 37 -9.30 -24.05 -22.22
N ALA A 38 -9.69 -23.32 -21.19
CA ALA A 38 -10.76 -23.66 -20.26
C ALA A 38 -12.17 -23.28 -20.77
N GLY A 39 -12.30 -22.75 -22.02
CA GLY A 39 -13.58 -22.43 -22.65
C GLY A 39 -14.11 -21.01 -22.33
N THR A 40 -13.35 -20.16 -21.63
CA THR A 40 -13.75 -18.78 -21.33
C THR A 40 -13.56 -17.89 -22.56
N ARG A 41 -14.62 -17.17 -22.97
CA ARG A 41 -14.60 -16.25 -24.12
C ARG A 41 -14.31 -14.80 -23.78
N ALA A 42 -14.48 -14.41 -22.51
CA ALA A 42 -14.23 -13.06 -22.04
C ALA A 42 -12.80 -12.91 -21.50
N HIS A 43 -12.25 -11.71 -21.65
CA HIS A 43 -10.98 -11.31 -21.08
C HIS A 43 -11.27 -10.44 -19.84
N PRO A 44 -11.39 -11.04 -18.63
CA PRO A 44 -11.67 -10.25 -17.45
C PRO A 44 -10.48 -9.35 -17.14
N PRO A 45 -10.72 -8.11 -16.76
CA PRO A 45 -9.66 -7.23 -16.30
C PRO A 45 -9.05 -7.76 -14.99
N VAL A 46 -7.83 -7.35 -14.70
CA VAL A 46 -7.15 -7.67 -13.43
C VAL A 46 -7.84 -6.92 -12.30
N ALA A 47 -8.38 -7.65 -11.33
CA ALA A 47 -9.16 -7.07 -10.25
C ALA A 47 -8.32 -6.30 -9.22
N MET A 48 -7.07 -6.73 -8.99
CA MET A 48 -6.17 -6.11 -8.02
C MET A 48 -4.71 -6.34 -8.41
N LEU A 49 -3.88 -5.31 -8.20
CA LEU A 49 -2.43 -5.38 -8.31
C LEU A 49 -1.81 -5.22 -6.92
N HIS A 50 -0.94 -6.14 -6.54
CA HIS A 50 -0.12 -6.02 -5.33
C HIS A 50 1.35 -5.97 -5.72
N ILE A 51 2.04 -4.94 -5.29
CA ILE A 51 3.46 -4.72 -5.54
C ILE A 51 4.18 -4.67 -4.19
N ASP A 52 5.10 -5.59 -3.98
CA ASP A 52 6.01 -5.65 -2.82
C ASP A 52 7.44 -5.64 -3.38
N PRO A 53 7.99 -4.45 -3.71
CA PRO A 53 9.29 -4.36 -4.34
C PRO A 53 10.38 -4.77 -3.35
N ALA A 54 11.26 -5.62 -3.81
CA ALA A 54 12.44 -6.01 -3.07
C ALA A 54 13.53 -4.93 -3.18
N ARG A 55 14.49 -4.96 -2.26
CA ARG A 55 15.72 -4.22 -2.39
C ARG A 55 16.86 -5.17 -2.69
N PRO A 56 17.72 -4.84 -3.62
CA PRO A 56 18.97 -5.54 -3.79
C PRO A 56 19.77 -5.57 -2.47
N ARG A 57 20.54 -6.63 -2.27
CA ARG A 57 21.32 -6.81 -1.02
C ARG A 57 22.43 -5.77 -0.84
N ASP A 58 22.87 -5.19 -1.94
CA ASP A 58 23.91 -4.17 -2.04
C ASP A 58 23.36 -2.73 -2.04
N ALA A 59 22.04 -2.55 -1.93
CA ALA A 59 21.42 -1.24 -1.81
C ALA A 59 21.93 -0.50 -0.56
N GLN A 60 22.52 0.67 -0.77
CA GLN A 60 23.16 1.47 0.29
C GLN A 60 22.23 2.54 0.85
N ASN A 61 21.32 3.02 0.03
CA ASN A 61 20.36 4.05 0.38
C ASN A 61 18.95 3.47 0.40
N HIS A 62 18.05 4.06 1.17
CA HIS A 62 16.65 3.66 1.16
C HIS A 62 15.88 4.46 0.10
N SER A 63 16.44 4.61 -1.12
CA SER A 63 15.83 5.38 -2.20
C SER A 63 14.85 4.53 -3.01
N LEU A 64 13.91 5.21 -3.69
CA LEU A 64 12.97 4.56 -4.60
C LEU A 64 13.69 3.94 -5.81
N ASP A 65 14.80 4.55 -6.26
CA ASP A 65 15.57 4.10 -7.41
C ASP A 65 16.28 2.76 -7.17
N GLU A 66 16.42 2.35 -5.91
CA GLU A 66 16.99 1.05 -5.52
C GLU A 66 15.94 -0.05 -5.39
N MET A 67 14.68 0.24 -5.65
CA MET A 67 13.61 -0.76 -5.57
C MET A 67 13.48 -1.55 -6.86
N GLU A 68 13.41 -2.86 -6.75
CA GLU A 68 13.15 -3.77 -7.86
C GLU A 68 11.88 -4.59 -7.60
N PRO A 69 10.94 -4.57 -8.54
CA PRO A 69 10.94 -3.82 -9.81
C PRO A 69 10.68 -2.30 -9.62
N ASP A 70 11.05 -1.49 -10.63
CA ASP A 70 10.72 -0.07 -10.67
C ASP A 70 9.20 0.15 -10.65
N ILE A 71 8.72 0.79 -9.60
CA ILE A 71 7.29 0.98 -9.32
C ILE A 71 6.59 1.70 -10.47
N LYS A 72 7.21 2.76 -11.01
CA LYS A 72 6.62 3.56 -12.09
C LYS A 72 6.40 2.73 -13.35
N SER A 73 7.39 1.93 -13.73
CA SER A 73 7.31 1.05 -14.90
C SER A 73 6.25 -0.02 -14.73
N VAL A 74 6.17 -0.65 -13.55
CA VAL A 74 5.15 -1.65 -13.25
C VAL A 74 3.75 -1.04 -13.30
N LEU A 75 3.51 0.07 -12.59
CA LEU A 75 2.20 0.72 -12.58
C LEU A 75 1.76 1.13 -13.99
N LYS A 76 2.67 1.72 -14.78
CA LYS A 76 2.39 2.08 -16.18
C LYS A 76 2.07 0.86 -17.03
N GLY A 77 2.84 -0.23 -16.90
CA GLY A 77 2.62 -1.46 -17.67
C GLY A 77 1.28 -2.12 -17.36
N TRP A 78 0.85 -2.09 -16.10
CA TRP A 78 -0.41 -2.72 -15.69
C TRP A 78 -1.64 -1.83 -15.84
N SER A 79 -1.49 -0.53 -16.04
CA SER A 79 -2.59 0.46 -16.00
C SER A 79 -3.77 0.11 -16.92
N SER A 80 -3.50 -0.35 -18.14
CA SER A 80 -4.53 -0.71 -19.13
C SER A 80 -5.21 -2.07 -18.87
N HIS A 81 -4.66 -2.88 -17.98
CA HIS A 81 -5.16 -4.21 -17.67
C HIS A 81 -6.00 -4.26 -16.38
N LEU A 82 -5.95 -3.19 -15.58
CA LEU A 82 -6.64 -3.14 -14.29
C LEU A 82 -8.12 -2.78 -14.44
N GLN A 83 -8.95 -3.42 -13.63
CA GLN A 83 -10.33 -2.99 -13.45
C GLN A 83 -10.35 -1.66 -12.68
N THR A 84 -11.04 -0.67 -13.26
CA THR A 84 -11.15 0.67 -12.66
C THR A 84 -12.53 0.88 -12.08
N GLY A 85 -12.59 1.21 -10.79
CA GLY A 85 -13.80 1.61 -10.08
C GLY A 85 -13.92 3.14 -9.93
N PRO A 86 -14.94 3.64 -9.22
CA PRO A 86 -15.16 5.08 -9.03
C PRO A 86 -14.01 5.83 -8.33
N LYS A 87 -13.24 5.15 -7.49
CA LYS A 87 -12.07 5.69 -6.79
C LYS A 87 -10.75 5.37 -7.49
N GLY A 88 -10.79 4.70 -8.66
CA GLY A 88 -9.61 4.19 -9.36
C GLY A 88 -9.43 2.68 -9.24
N PRO A 89 -8.33 2.14 -9.79
CA PRO A 89 -8.01 0.71 -9.74
C PRO A 89 -7.60 0.25 -8.33
N ALA A 90 -7.87 -1.01 -8.01
CA ALA A 90 -7.41 -1.61 -6.75
C ALA A 90 -5.93 -1.94 -6.80
N ILE A 91 -5.10 -1.17 -6.10
CA ILE A 91 -3.65 -1.39 -6.02
C ILE A 91 -3.19 -1.33 -4.57
N LEU A 92 -2.33 -2.25 -4.18
CA LEU A 92 -1.59 -2.24 -2.92
C LEU A 92 -0.10 -2.15 -3.21
N LEU A 93 0.54 -1.11 -2.68
CA LEU A 93 1.99 -0.98 -2.69
C LEU A 93 2.50 -1.21 -1.25
N ASP A 94 3.32 -2.23 -1.05
CA ASP A 94 4.05 -2.41 0.19
C ASP A 94 5.44 -1.76 0.05
N LEU A 95 5.73 -0.81 0.93
CA LEU A 95 6.90 0.05 0.81
C LEU A 95 7.75 -0.01 2.07
N SER A 96 8.96 0.50 1.94
CA SER A 96 9.83 0.66 3.11
C SER A 96 9.29 1.72 4.06
N PRO A 97 9.18 1.44 5.37
CA PRO A 97 8.82 2.45 6.36
C PRO A 97 9.87 3.55 6.53
N ARG A 98 11.01 3.46 5.84
CA ARG A 98 12.09 4.45 5.89
C ARG A 98 12.05 5.47 4.75
N LEU A 99 11.03 5.39 3.87
CA LEU A 99 10.83 6.42 2.85
C LEU A 99 10.54 7.77 3.50
N ASP A 100 11.32 8.76 3.13
CA ASP A 100 11.13 10.13 3.59
C ASP A 100 9.93 10.82 2.89
N SER A 101 9.65 12.05 3.27
CA SER A 101 8.51 12.81 2.72
C SER A 101 8.69 13.14 1.23
N VAL A 102 9.92 13.32 0.76
CA VAL A 102 10.22 13.61 -0.66
C VAL A 102 9.94 12.37 -1.50
N GLN A 103 10.40 11.22 -1.05
CA GLN A 103 10.19 9.95 -1.73
C GLN A 103 8.70 9.57 -1.74
N ARG A 104 7.95 9.83 -0.65
CA ARG A 104 6.49 9.66 -0.64
C ARG A 104 5.80 10.57 -1.64
N ALA A 105 6.19 11.84 -1.73
CA ALA A 105 5.65 12.77 -2.73
C ALA A 105 5.97 12.34 -4.17
N MET A 106 7.10 11.67 -4.41
CA MET A 106 7.39 11.07 -5.72
C MET A 106 6.41 9.94 -6.06
N ILE A 107 6.07 9.08 -5.10
CA ILE A 107 5.04 8.04 -5.26
C ILE A 107 3.68 8.69 -5.57
N ASP A 108 3.29 9.73 -4.83
CA ASP A 108 2.05 10.48 -5.08
C ASP A 108 2.02 11.02 -6.52
N GLY A 109 3.13 11.60 -7.00
CA GLY A 109 3.25 12.08 -8.39
C GLY A 109 3.16 10.97 -9.44
N ILE A 110 3.72 9.79 -9.15
CA ILE A 110 3.61 8.62 -10.03
C ILE A 110 2.15 8.15 -10.10
N LEU A 111 1.46 8.05 -8.97
CA LEU A 111 0.06 7.64 -8.90
C LEU A 111 -0.85 8.63 -9.62
N GLU A 112 -0.70 9.94 -9.35
CA GLU A 112 -1.49 10.99 -10.01
C GLU A 112 -1.30 10.99 -11.54
N THR A 113 -0.05 10.78 -11.99
CA THR A 113 0.26 10.75 -13.43
C THR A 113 -0.29 9.49 -14.12
N THR A 114 -0.22 8.34 -13.44
CA THR A 114 -0.61 7.04 -14.02
C THR A 114 -2.12 6.81 -13.92
N PHE A 115 -2.75 7.26 -12.84
CA PHE A 115 -4.17 7.07 -12.53
C PHE A 115 -4.84 8.39 -12.13
N PRO A 116 -5.00 9.35 -13.05
CA PRO A 116 -5.54 10.66 -12.76
C PRO A 116 -6.92 10.57 -12.07
N GLY A 117 -7.06 11.27 -10.95
CA GLY A 117 -8.29 11.29 -10.16
C GLY A 117 -8.55 10.05 -9.31
N ALA A 118 -7.61 9.11 -9.25
CA ALA A 118 -7.71 8.02 -8.29
C ALA A 118 -7.49 8.53 -6.86
N SER A 119 -8.11 7.86 -5.91
CA SER A 119 -7.89 8.13 -4.48
C SER A 119 -6.87 7.14 -3.92
N TRP A 120 -6.08 7.56 -2.93
CA TRP A 120 -5.22 6.65 -2.19
C TRP A 120 -5.08 7.06 -0.73
N THR A 121 -4.68 6.06 0.09
CA THR A 121 -4.44 6.20 1.53
C THR A 121 -3.07 5.66 1.86
N TRP A 122 -2.25 6.47 2.48
CA TRP A 122 -1.00 6.04 3.11
C TRP A 122 -1.31 5.36 4.45
N GLU A 123 -0.74 4.19 4.69
CA GLU A 123 -0.92 3.43 5.92
C GLU A 123 0.41 3.12 6.58
N TRP A 124 0.54 3.52 7.84
CA TRP A 124 1.66 3.17 8.72
C TRP A 124 1.19 2.12 9.72
N LEU A 125 1.86 0.99 9.76
CA LEU A 125 1.54 -0.12 10.65
C LEU A 125 2.63 -0.31 11.69
N SER A 126 2.22 -0.44 12.97
CA SER A 126 3.07 -0.78 14.12
C SER A 126 2.56 -2.03 14.83
N ARG A 127 3.50 -2.85 15.29
CA ARG A 127 3.23 -3.95 16.24
C ARG A 127 3.55 -3.55 17.69
N GLY A 128 3.89 -2.29 17.90
CA GLY A 128 4.49 -1.79 19.11
C GLY A 128 6.03 -1.89 19.07
N GLY A 129 6.69 -1.62 20.17
CA GLY A 129 8.16 -1.69 20.22
C GLY A 129 8.87 -0.47 19.63
N GLY A 130 8.17 0.66 19.47
CA GLY A 130 8.78 1.95 19.15
C GLY A 130 9.26 2.10 17.73
N ARG A 131 8.66 1.41 16.76
CA ARG A 131 9.01 1.54 15.35
C ARG A 131 7.79 1.37 14.44
N VAL A 132 7.90 1.89 13.22
CA VAL A 132 7.01 1.55 12.11
C VAL A 132 7.48 0.23 11.50
N ASP A 133 6.59 -0.76 11.44
CA ASP A 133 6.92 -2.08 10.90
C ASP A 133 6.66 -2.17 9.39
N ARG A 134 5.66 -1.44 8.88
CA ARG A 134 5.27 -1.43 7.47
C ARG A 134 4.73 -0.06 7.07
N LEU A 135 5.00 0.32 5.84
CA LEU A 135 4.38 1.43 5.14
C LEU A 135 3.72 0.88 3.88
N SER A 136 2.45 1.20 3.66
CA SER A 136 1.72 0.74 2.48
C SER A 136 0.91 1.90 1.87
N VAL A 137 0.64 1.79 0.56
CA VAL A 137 -0.30 2.68 -0.13
C VAL A 137 -1.45 1.85 -0.67
N TRP A 138 -2.65 2.19 -0.26
CA TRP A 138 -3.90 1.56 -0.67
C TRP A 138 -4.58 2.46 -1.69
N VAL A 139 -4.67 2.03 -2.95
CA VAL A 139 -5.14 2.85 -4.07
C VAL A 139 -6.51 2.40 -4.54
N GLY A 140 -7.29 3.36 -5.02
CA GLY A 140 -8.57 3.15 -5.67
C GLY A 140 -9.62 2.57 -4.72
N SER A 141 -10.25 1.47 -5.09
CA SER A 141 -11.27 0.82 -4.28
C SER A 141 -10.76 0.28 -2.93
N LEU A 142 -9.44 0.23 -2.73
CA LEU A 142 -8.82 -0.16 -1.47
C LEU A 142 -8.57 1.03 -0.54
N SER A 143 -8.63 2.26 -1.04
CA SER A 143 -8.40 3.46 -0.25
C SER A 143 -9.54 3.73 0.73
N SER A 144 -9.23 4.35 1.87
CA SER A 144 -10.23 4.96 2.74
C SER A 144 -10.62 6.35 2.23
N ASP A 145 -11.51 7.04 2.96
CA ASP A 145 -11.86 8.43 2.66
C ASP A 145 -10.83 9.43 3.22
N SER A 146 -9.87 8.92 3.97
CA SER A 146 -8.78 9.69 4.57
C SER A 146 -7.45 9.43 3.88
N PRO A 147 -6.62 10.47 3.64
CA PRO A 147 -5.34 10.30 2.97
C PRO A 147 -4.30 9.55 3.82
N ASN A 148 -4.41 9.60 5.14
CA ASN A 148 -3.47 8.94 6.05
C ASN A 148 -4.21 8.06 7.04
N ARG A 149 -3.62 6.91 7.33
CA ARG A 149 -4.10 5.94 8.32
C ARG A 149 -2.91 5.39 9.11
N CYS A 150 -3.02 5.32 10.42
CA CYS A 150 -2.09 4.56 11.23
C CYS A 150 -2.80 3.42 11.95
N ILE A 151 -2.16 2.27 11.96
CA ILE A 151 -2.71 1.04 12.54
C ILE A 151 -1.73 0.47 13.54
N ARG A 152 -2.24 0.13 14.72
CA ARG A 152 -1.53 -0.70 15.67
C ARG A 152 -2.15 -2.08 15.71
N VAL A 153 -1.33 -3.11 15.47
CA VAL A 153 -1.77 -4.50 15.47
C VAL A 153 -1.16 -5.26 16.64
N GLY A 154 -1.95 -6.17 17.19
CA GLY A 154 -1.49 -7.19 18.13
C GLY A 154 -1.35 -8.55 17.45
N ARG A 155 -1.11 -9.58 18.24
CA ARG A 155 -0.91 -10.94 17.70
C ARG A 155 -2.07 -11.49 16.88
N LYS A 156 -3.31 -11.07 17.16
CA LYS A 156 -4.51 -11.66 16.55
C LYS A 156 -5.50 -10.63 15.99
N ARG A 157 -5.30 -9.32 16.22
CA ARG A 157 -6.27 -8.29 15.85
C ARG A 157 -5.63 -6.92 15.72
N VAL A 158 -6.32 -6.03 15.02
CA VAL A 158 -6.08 -4.60 15.10
C VAL A 158 -6.42 -4.13 16.53
N ILE A 159 -5.50 -3.40 17.15
CA ILE A 159 -5.68 -2.82 18.48
C ILE A 159 -6.31 -1.43 18.36
N SER A 160 -5.78 -0.61 17.43
CA SER A 160 -6.28 0.74 17.14
C SER A 160 -6.04 1.09 15.69
N SER A 161 -6.92 1.92 15.14
CA SER A 161 -6.78 2.55 13.83
C SER A 161 -7.22 4.00 13.96
N ILE A 162 -6.41 4.92 13.43
CA ILE A 162 -6.68 6.34 13.39
C ILE A 162 -6.49 6.78 11.94
N GLU A 163 -7.47 7.51 11.43
CA GLU A 163 -7.48 8.03 10.07
C GLU A 163 -7.68 9.55 10.09
N GLY A 164 -7.12 10.23 9.10
CA GLY A 164 -7.30 11.67 8.99
C GLY A 164 -6.37 12.31 7.96
N ARG A 165 -6.44 13.63 7.92
CA ARG A 165 -5.44 14.43 7.21
C ARG A 165 -4.30 14.69 8.17
N GLY A 166 -3.11 14.18 7.85
CA GLY A 166 -1.93 14.50 8.62
C GLY A 166 -1.72 15.99 8.67
N SER A 167 -1.60 16.56 9.85
CA SER A 167 -0.98 17.86 9.98
C SER A 167 0.46 17.67 9.52
N GLY A 168 0.87 18.44 8.50
CA GLY A 168 2.27 18.42 8.07
C GLY A 168 3.17 18.49 9.29
N ALA A 169 4.31 17.83 9.26
CA ALA A 169 5.27 17.63 10.36
C ALA A 169 5.75 18.92 11.08
N ASN A 170 5.10 20.01 10.84
CA ASN A 170 5.40 21.33 11.38
C ASN A 170 4.50 21.65 12.55
N SER A 171 5.13 21.64 13.69
CA SER A 171 4.70 22.33 14.88
C SER A 171 3.70 21.60 15.77
N THR A 172 4.08 20.54 16.38
CA THR A 172 4.05 20.71 17.81
C THR A 172 5.31 21.48 18.19
N SER A 173 5.25 22.81 18.22
CA SER A 173 6.15 23.51 19.12
C SER A 173 5.86 22.88 20.47
N PHE A 174 6.74 22.02 20.93
CA PHE A 174 6.78 21.65 22.33
C PHE A 174 7.06 22.99 23.04
N GLY A 175 5.99 23.69 23.37
CA GLY A 175 6.10 24.79 24.31
C GLY A 175 6.83 24.19 25.50
N SER A 176 7.84 24.88 25.98
CA SER A 176 8.64 24.43 27.09
C SER A 176 7.69 23.99 28.20
N LEU A 177 7.54 22.67 28.39
CA LEU A 177 6.80 22.12 29.50
C LEU A 177 7.64 22.43 30.74
N MET A 178 7.36 23.58 31.33
CA MET A 178 8.07 24.01 32.54
C MET A 178 7.74 23.10 33.72
N GLU A 179 6.51 22.57 33.78
CA GLU A 179 6.09 21.62 34.81
C GLU A 179 5.02 20.65 34.24
N ILE A 180 5.09 19.39 34.63
CA ILE A 180 4.02 18.41 34.34
C ILE A 180 2.86 18.71 35.29
N PRO A 181 1.64 19.01 34.79
CA PRO A 181 0.48 19.24 35.64
C PRO A 181 0.22 18.07 36.57
N ARG A 182 -0.14 18.33 37.81
CA ARG A 182 -0.51 17.28 38.76
C ARG A 182 -1.70 16.47 38.21
N GLY A 183 -1.59 15.13 38.21
CA GLY A 183 -2.60 14.22 37.66
C GLY A 183 -2.49 14.00 36.16
N ALA A 184 -1.48 14.55 35.49
CA ALA A 184 -1.20 14.23 34.08
C ALA A 184 -0.44 12.88 33.97
N TYR A 185 -0.63 12.24 32.84
CA TYR A 185 0.08 11.01 32.48
C TYR A 185 1.17 11.33 31.45
N LEU A 186 2.33 10.74 31.63
CA LEU A 186 3.37 10.74 30.60
C LEU A 186 3.17 9.51 29.71
N THR A 187 3.12 9.70 28.40
CA THR A 187 3.06 8.60 27.44
C THR A 187 4.13 8.77 26.36
N ILE A 188 4.58 7.64 25.84
CA ILE A 188 5.43 7.61 24.64
C ILE A 188 4.53 7.43 23.46
N VAL A 189 4.56 8.40 22.54
CA VAL A 189 3.75 8.35 21.31
C VAL A 189 4.27 7.25 20.39
N ASP A 190 3.36 6.46 19.82
CA ASP A 190 3.72 5.45 18.82
C ASP A 190 4.28 6.15 17.57
N PRO A 191 5.44 5.73 17.03
CA PRO A 191 6.04 6.34 15.84
C PRO A 191 5.11 6.44 14.64
N VAL A 192 4.15 5.52 14.46
CA VAL A 192 3.18 5.60 13.35
C VAL A 192 2.32 6.86 13.40
N LEU A 193 2.03 7.38 14.59
CA LEU A 193 1.31 8.65 14.74
C LEU A 193 2.15 9.84 14.31
N ILE A 194 3.45 9.80 14.60
CA ILE A 194 4.40 10.85 14.23
C ILE A 194 4.61 10.86 12.72
N GLU A 195 4.93 9.71 12.16
CA GLU A 195 5.23 9.56 10.73
C GLU A 195 4.01 9.82 9.83
N SER A 196 2.81 9.47 10.28
CA SER A 196 1.57 9.75 9.56
C SER A 196 1.07 11.19 9.72
N GLY A 197 1.63 11.96 10.66
CA GLY A 197 1.16 13.29 11.03
C GLY A 197 -0.18 13.31 11.77
N LEU A 198 -0.62 12.18 12.33
CA LEU A 198 -1.93 12.02 12.97
C LEU A 198 -1.93 12.22 14.49
N GLN A 199 -0.87 12.84 15.06
CA GLN A 199 -0.76 13.06 16.50
C GLN A 199 -1.94 13.87 17.05
N SER A 200 -2.41 14.87 16.30
CA SER A 200 -3.54 15.73 16.71
C SER A 200 -4.89 15.04 16.62
N SER A 201 -4.96 13.89 15.97
CA SER A 201 -6.17 13.08 15.82
C SER A 201 -6.26 11.99 16.88
N TRP A 202 -5.23 11.82 17.68
CA TRP A 202 -5.14 10.85 18.76
C TRP A 202 -5.51 11.51 20.09
#